data_e0f1d2c3c15bdc4e7a0992b134dac0d3
#
_entry.id   e0f1d2c3c15bdc4e7a0992b134dac0d3
#
_cell.length_a   1.000
_cell.length_b   1.000
_cell.length_c   1.000
_cell.angle_alpha   90.00
_cell.angle_beta   90.00
_cell.angle_gamma   90.00
#
_symmetry.space_group_name_H-M   'P 1'
#
loop_
_entity.id
_entity.type
_entity.pdbx_description
1 polymer ?
#
loop_
_entity_poly.entity_id
_entity_poly.type
_entity_poly.pdbx_seq_one_letter_code
_entity_poly.pdbx_strand_id
1 'polypeptide(L)'
;MHNVEKLEKMNILDNHCLFIHCIGFSDEDIKKTAKAGASVSWCGFSNMFMFNVTAKVRKMIKAGVNVTIGTDSSATGSANLLAEIKFDRELYRRLYGEDLPAEKIFEMVTINSAKAFWMQEKTGTLDEGKLGDILVLKAKNDNPYENLVNAGMKDIELLILEGKPIYGEIRFLDIFKGELPPGYTQIKAGNREMFVKGDPAGLYNLVRNKIGFKKKLDYLPFEPEDAAEPEDAAKPEDAALPAQEVK
;
A
#
# COMPACT_ATOMS: atom_id res chain seq x y z
N MET A 1 15.39 -14.29 -20.22
CA MET A 1 16.64 -13.61 -19.81
C MET A 1 16.84 -13.93 -18.32
N HIS A 2 17.89 -14.65 -17.96
CA HIS A 2 18.11 -15.12 -16.57
C HIS A 2 18.83 -14.03 -15.74
N ASN A 3 18.11 -12.99 -15.34
CA ASN A 3 18.72 -11.86 -14.64
C ASN A 3 19.22 -12.25 -13.25
N VAL A 4 18.53 -13.10 -12.51
CA VAL A 4 18.93 -13.57 -11.18
C VAL A 4 20.25 -14.36 -11.27
N GLU A 5 20.39 -15.25 -12.26
CA GLU A 5 21.64 -15.98 -12.50
C GLU A 5 22.83 -15.05 -12.82
N LYS A 6 22.58 -13.96 -13.54
CA LYS A 6 23.65 -12.98 -13.81
C LYS A 6 24.11 -12.29 -12.54
N LEU A 7 23.19 -11.87 -11.68
CA LEU A 7 23.52 -11.25 -10.40
C LEU A 7 24.29 -12.22 -9.50
N GLU A 8 23.90 -13.50 -9.48
CA GLU A 8 24.62 -14.55 -8.76
C GLU A 8 26.06 -14.71 -9.27
N LYS A 9 26.25 -14.80 -10.61
CA LYS A 9 27.59 -14.88 -11.22
C LYS A 9 28.47 -13.65 -10.96
N MET A 10 27.85 -12.50 -10.75
CA MET A 10 28.55 -11.24 -10.41
C MET A 10 28.81 -11.10 -8.91
N ASN A 11 28.38 -12.07 -8.07
CA ASN A 11 28.48 -12.04 -6.61
C ASN A 11 27.78 -10.83 -5.97
N ILE A 12 26.67 -10.35 -6.58
CA ILE A 12 25.86 -9.23 -6.06
C ILE A 12 24.43 -9.66 -5.69
N LEU A 13 24.10 -10.94 -5.82
CA LEU A 13 22.84 -11.51 -5.37
C LEU A 13 22.97 -11.88 -3.90
N ASP A 14 22.40 -11.07 -3.03
CA ASP A 14 22.39 -11.27 -1.58
C ASP A 14 21.09 -10.74 -0.95
N ASN A 15 21.04 -10.70 0.37
CA ASN A 15 19.91 -10.24 1.14
C ASN A 15 19.66 -8.71 1.09
N HIS A 16 20.54 -7.93 0.44
CA HIS A 16 20.30 -6.50 0.14
C HIS A 16 19.50 -6.30 -1.16
N CYS A 17 19.29 -7.36 -1.95
CA CYS A 17 18.53 -7.26 -3.17
C CYS A 17 17.03 -7.21 -2.88
N LEU A 18 16.34 -6.21 -3.44
CA LEU A 18 14.88 -6.13 -3.53
C LEU A 18 14.48 -6.13 -5.00
N PHE A 19 13.78 -7.19 -5.42
CA PHE A 19 13.25 -7.30 -6.77
C PHE A 19 11.80 -6.83 -6.81
N ILE A 20 11.45 -6.05 -7.82
CA ILE A 20 10.09 -5.53 -8.00
C ILE A 20 9.41 -6.29 -9.15
N HIS A 21 8.11 -6.54 -9.01
CA HIS A 21 7.23 -7.24 -9.96
C HIS A 21 7.52 -8.74 -10.14
N CYS A 22 8.69 -9.14 -10.56
CA CYS A 22 9.17 -10.53 -10.70
C CYS A 22 8.26 -11.44 -11.56
N ILE A 23 7.52 -10.89 -12.51
CA ILE A 23 6.57 -11.63 -13.37
C ILE A 23 7.28 -12.77 -14.11
N GLY A 24 8.47 -12.49 -14.64
CA GLY A 24 9.25 -13.42 -15.46
C GLY A 24 10.12 -14.41 -14.66
N PHE A 25 10.03 -14.45 -13.32
CA PHE A 25 10.85 -15.37 -12.54
C PHE A 25 10.51 -16.83 -12.83
N SER A 26 11.54 -17.61 -13.18
CA SER A 26 11.47 -19.06 -13.23
C SER A 26 11.44 -19.67 -11.83
N ASP A 27 11.14 -20.95 -11.71
CA ASP A 27 11.19 -21.66 -10.43
C ASP A 27 12.64 -21.70 -9.89
N GLU A 28 13.64 -21.68 -10.76
CA GLU A 28 15.06 -21.60 -10.37
C GLU A 28 15.42 -20.20 -9.86
N ASP A 29 14.92 -19.13 -10.49
CA ASP A 29 15.11 -17.76 -10.00
C ASP A 29 14.53 -17.60 -8.60
N ILE A 30 13.34 -18.17 -8.35
CA ILE A 30 12.69 -18.15 -7.03
C ILE A 30 13.57 -18.86 -5.97
N LYS A 31 14.12 -20.03 -6.28
CA LYS A 31 15.02 -20.78 -5.37
C LYS A 31 16.28 -19.97 -5.07
N LYS A 32 16.91 -19.37 -6.08
CA LYS A 32 18.11 -18.54 -5.91
C LYS A 32 17.82 -17.31 -5.08
N THR A 33 16.69 -16.65 -5.32
CA THR A 33 16.23 -15.49 -4.54
C THR A 33 16.03 -15.86 -3.06
N ALA A 34 15.37 -16.99 -2.79
CA ALA A 34 15.17 -17.50 -1.43
C ALA A 34 16.51 -17.83 -0.75
N LYS A 35 17.41 -18.57 -1.44
CA LYS A 35 18.72 -18.94 -0.92
C LYS A 35 19.61 -17.73 -0.58
N ALA A 36 19.50 -16.67 -1.38
CA ALA A 36 20.24 -15.41 -1.17
C ALA A 36 19.66 -14.56 -0.04
N GLY A 37 18.45 -14.88 0.47
CA GLY A 37 17.73 -14.03 1.42
C GLY A 37 17.20 -12.74 0.81
N ALA A 38 17.19 -12.64 -0.53
CA ALA A 38 16.69 -11.47 -1.25
C ALA A 38 15.17 -11.34 -1.12
N SER A 39 14.68 -10.10 -1.24
CA SER A 39 13.27 -9.77 -1.10
C SER A 39 12.60 -9.55 -2.44
N VAL A 40 11.27 -9.70 -2.47
CA VAL A 40 10.44 -9.41 -3.64
C VAL A 40 9.31 -8.48 -3.24
N SER A 41 9.12 -7.38 -3.98
CA SER A 41 7.93 -6.52 -3.89
C SER A 41 6.90 -6.95 -4.94
N TRP A 42 5.79 -7.45 -4.47
CA TRP A 42 4.65 -7.80 -5.30
C TRP A 42 3.75 -6.58 -5.50
N CYS A 43 3.53 -6.19 -6.74
CA CYS A 43 2.67 -5.09 -7.15
C CYS A 43 1.55 -5.69 -8.00
N GLY A 44 0.59 -6.35 -7.37
CA GLY A 44 -0.40 -7.18 -8.06
C GLY A 44 -1.29 -6.37 -9.00
N PHE A 45 -1.79 -5.21 -8.57
CA PHE A 45 -2.61 -4.36 -9.41
C PHE A 45 -1.83 -3.89 -10.65
N SER A 46 -0.64 -3.33 -10.45
CA SER A 46 0.20 -2.83 -11.55
C SER A 46 0.56 -3.96 -12.53
N ASN A 47 0.91 -5.13 -12.02
CA ASN A 47 1.21 -6.30 -12.85
C ASN A 47 0.02 -6.68 -13.73
N MET A 48 -1.18 -6.74 -13.17
CA MET A 48 -2.40 -7.06 -13.92
C MET A 48 -2.80 -5.95 -14.89
N PHE A 49 -2.70 -4.69 -14.46
CA PHE A 49 -3.04 -3.54 -15.28
C PHE A 49 -2.16 -3.42 -16.52
N MET A 50 -0.83 -3.58 -16.37
CA MET A 50 0.11 -3.41 -17.48
C MET A 50 0.29 -4.66 -18.34
N PHE A 51 0.23 -5.85 -17.72
CA PHE A 51 0.68 -7.08 -18.37
C PHE A 51 -0.36 -8.20 -18.37
N ASN A 52 -1.48 -8.02 -17.65
CA ASN A 52 -2.50 -9.06 -17.44
C ASN A 52 -1.93 -10.40 -16.90
N VAL A 53 -0.84 -10.33 -16.17
CA VAL A 53 -0.16 -11.47 -15.53
C VAL A 53 0.58 -10.98 -14.30
N THR A 54 0.74 -11.83 -13.30
CA THR A 54 1.45 -11.46 -12.08
C THR A 54 2.53 -12.47 -11.70
N ALA A 55 3.32 -12.14 -10.67
CA ALA A 55 4.36 -13.00 -10.12
C ALA A 55 3.80 -14.30 -9.52
N LYS A 56 4.62 -15.35 -9.48
CA LYS A 56 4.27 -16.65 -8.86
C LYS A 56 4.33 -16.57 -7.33
N VAL A 57 3.57 -15.65 -6.73
CA VAL A 57 3.66 -15.27 -5.30
C VAL A 57 3.52 -16.47 -4.37
N ARG A 58 2.57 -17.39 -4.63
CA ARG A 58 2.41 -18.62 -3.84
C ARG A 58 3.70 -19.47 -3.81
N LYS A 59 4.38 -19.59 -4.95
CA LYS A 59 5.65 -20.32 -5.01
C LYS A 59 6.76 -19.59 -4.27
N MET A 60 6.81 -18.27 -4.36
CA MET A 60 7.79 -17.44 -3.64
C MET A 60 7.62 -17.58 -2.13
N ILE A 61 6.38 -17.45 -1.62
CA ILE A 61 6.08 -17.65 -0.19
C ILE A 61 6.47 -19.07 0.26
N LYS A 62 6.10 -20.11 -0.50
CA LYS A 62 6.45 -21.50 -0.18
C LYS A 62 7.95 -21.78 -0.20
N ALA A 63 8.71 -21.05 -1.02
CA ALA A 63 10.16 -21.15 -1.08
C ALA A 63 10.88 -20.35 0.02
N GLY A 64 10.16 -19.59 0.85
CA GLY A 64 10.73 -18.76 1.92
C GLY A 64 11.30 -17.42 1.46
N VAL A 65 10.93 -16.95 0.27
CA VAL A 65 11.28 -15.59 -0.18
C VAL A 65 10.58 -14.57 0.74
N ASN A 66 11.29 -13.54 1.16
CA ASN A 66 10.70 -12.39 1.85
C ASN A 66 9.86 -11.58 0.85
N VAL A 67 8.54 -11.80 0.84
CA VAL A 67 7.62 -11.10 -0.06
C VAL A 67 7.00 -9.91 0.66
N THR A 68 7.00 -8.75 0.00
CA THR A 68 6.32 -7.52 0.42
C THR A 68 5.24 -7.14 -0.58
N ILE A 69 4.34 -6.23 -0.22
CA ILE A 69 3.35 -5.62 -1.12
C ILE A 69 3.76 -4.19 -1.45
N GLY A 70 3.70 -3.83 -2.72
CA GLY A 70 4.00 -2.48 -3.20
C GLY A 70 2.93 -1.97 -4.17
N THR A 71 2.61 -0.68 -4.10
CA THR A 71 1.56 -0.06 -4.93
C THR A 71 2.00 0.29 -6.35
N ASP A 72 3.32 0.35 -6.60
CA ASP A 72 3.88 0.96 -7.83
C ASP A 72 3.54 2.47 -7.94
N SER A 73 3.58 3.02 -9.14
CA SER A 73 3.32 4.44 -9.38
C SER A 73 1.82 4.75 -9.37
N SER A 74 1.46 6.01 -9.09
CA SER A 74 0.07 6.48 -9.12
C SER A 74 -0.60 6.42 -10.51
N ALA A 75 0.19 6.20 -11.57
CA ALA A 75 -0.33 6.08 -12.94
C ALA A 75 -0.71 4.65 -13.31
N THR A 76 -0.04 3.65 -12.72
CA THR A 76 -0.17 2.23 -13.10
C THR A 76 -0.49 1.33 -11.92
N GLY A 77 -0.43 1.85 -10.71
CA GLY A 77 -0.63 1.10 -9.46
C GLY A 77 -1.89 1.52 -8.71
N SER A 78 -2.08 0.93 -7.56
CA SER A 78 -3.19 1.27 -6.67
C SER A 78 -3.03 2.65 -6.05
N ALA A 79 -4.15 3.29 -5.75
CA ALA A 79 -4.19 4.62 -5.15
C ALA A 79 -3.47 4.71 -3.77
N ASN A 80 -3.47 3.62 -3.02
CA ASN A 80 -2.80 3.50 -1.72
C ASN A 80 -2.63 2.02 -1.34
N LEU A 81 -1.85 1.77 -0.28
CA LEU A 81 -1.52 0.42 0.16
C LEU A 81 -2.75 -0.37 0.65
N LEU A 82 -3.76 0.27 1.25
CA LEU A 82 -4.99 -0.42 1.68
C LEU A 82 -5.81 -0.92 0.49
N ALA A 83 -5.79 -0.20 -0.63
CA ALA A 83 -6.41 -0.64 -1.88
C ALA A 83 -5.64 -1.80 -2.50
N GLU A 84 -4.30 -1.74 -2.52
CA GLU A 84 -3.44 -2.82 -3.02
C GLU A 84 -3.64 -4.11 -2.24
N ILE A 85 -3.66 -4.05 -0.91
CA ILE A 85 -3.91 -5.21 -0.04
C ILE A 85 -5.20 -5.94 -0.43
N LYS A 86 -6.29 -5.22 -0.66
CA LYS A 86 -7.57 -5.80 -1.05
C LYS A 86 -7.49 -6.46 -2.42
N PHE A 87 -6.90 -5.75 -3.36
CA PHE A 87 -6.72 -6.25 -4.72
C PHE A 87 -5.86 -7.52 -4.73
N ASP A 88 -4.74 -7.50 -4.06
CA ASP A 88 -3.79 -8.60 -4.00
C ASP A 88 -4.38 -9.84 -3.34
N ARG A 89 -5.14 -9.68 -2.25
CA ARG A 89 -5.84 -10.79 -1.60
C ARG A 89 -6.84 -11.43 -2.55
N GLU A 90 -7.64 -10.64 -3.24
CA GLU A 90 -8.63 -11.13 -4.19
C GLU A 90 -7.96 -11.77 -5.42
N LEU A 91 -6.90 -11.17 -5.94
CA LEU A 91 -6.10 -11.74 -7.02
C LEU A 91 -5.52 -13.10 -6.64
N TYR A 92 -4.95 -13.22 -5.44
CA TYR A 92 -4.42 -14.48 -4.92
C TYR A 92 -5.50 -15.55 -4.87
N ARG A 93 -6.68 -15.21 -4.35
CA ARG A 93 -7.83 -16.13 -4.30
C ARG A 93 -8.26 -16.61 -5.69
N ARG A 94 -8.34 -15.70 -6.66
CA ARG A 94 -8.69 -16.05 -8.05
C ARG A 94 -7.67 -16.96 -8.71
N LEU A 95 -6.39 -16.70 -8.49
CA LEU A 95 -5.30 -17.46 -9.11
C LEU A 95 -5.12 -18.86 -8.53
N TYR A 96 -5.36 -19.00 -7.23
CA TYR A 96 -4.96 -20.22 -6.51
C TYR A 96 -6.12 -20.99 -5.87
N GLY A 97 -7.34 -20.46 -5.90
CA GLY A 97 -8.50 -21.09 -5.26
C GLY A 97 -8.42 -21.17 -3.73
N GLU A 98 -7.47 -20.46 -3.12
CA GLU A 98 -7.26 -20.40 -1.68
C GLU A 98 -7.05 -18.95 -1.23
N ASP A 99 -7.35 -18.66 0.03
CA ASP A 99 -7.14 -17.31 0.57
C ASP A 99 -5.70 -17.12 1.01
N LEU A 100 -5.17 -15.91 0.81
CA LEU A 100 -3.91 -15.49 1.43
C LEU A 100 -4.24 -15.06 2.87
N PRO A 101 -3.69 -15.73 3.90
CA PRO A 101 -4.01 -15.41 5.29
C PRO A 101 -3.77 -13.94 5.62
N ALA A 102 -4.72 -13.31 6.30
CA ALA A 102 -4.64 -11.89 6.65
C ALA A 102 -3.38 -11.55 7.48
N GLU A 103 -2.94 -12.46 8.34
CA GLU A 103 -1.69 -12.32 9.10
C GLU A 103 -0.46 -12.27 8.18
N LYS A 104 -0.44 -13.07 7.10
CA LYS A 104 0.64 -13.03 6.10
C LYS A 104 0.66 -11.70 5.36
N ILE A 105 -0.51 -11.18 5.00
CA ILE A 105 -0.61 -9.85 4.37
C ILE A 105 -0.11 -8.77 5.34
N PHE A 106 -0.47 -8.85 6.62
CA PHE A 106 0.03 -7.95 7.65
C PHE A 106 1.56 -7.98 7.71
N GLU A 107 2.18 -9.16 7.75
CA GLU A 107 3.64 -9.29 7.71
C GLU A 107 4.23 -8.65 6.44
N MET A 108 3.61 -8.87 5.28
CA MET A 108 4.09 -8.35 3.99
C MET A 108 4.11 -6.81 3.92
N VAL A 109 3.24 -6.13 4.63
CA VAL A 109 3.16 -4.66 4.66
C VAL A 109 3.80 -4.02 5.88
N THR A 110 4.35 -4.81 6.79
CA THR A 110 5.04 -4.34 8.01
C THR A 110 6.46 -4.89 8.09
N ILE A 111 6.66 -5.97 8.84
CA ILE A 111 8.00 -6.49 9.14
C ILE A 111 8.74 -7.00 7.90
N ASN A 112 8.06 -7.57 6.90
CA ASN A 112 8.71 -8.01 5.67
C ASN A 112 9.22 -6.82 4.86
N SER A 113 8.42 -5.75 4.78
CA SER A 113 8.83 -4.49 4.15
C SER A 113 10.01 -3.86 4.88
N ALA A 114 9.97 -3.82 6.21
CA ALA A 114 11.10 -3.32 7.00
C ALA A 114 12.40 -4.12 6.74
N LYS A 115 12.31 -5.45 6.67
CA LYS A 115 13.44 -6.33 6.31
C LYS A 115 13.96 -6.05 4.89
N ALA A 116 13.06 -5.87 3.92
CA ALA A 116 13.45 -5.60 2.54
C ALA A 116 14.24 -4.30 2.37
N PHE A 117 14.02 -3.32 3.25
CA PHE A 117 14.74 -2.04 3.30
C PHE A 117 15.82 -1.98 4.38
N TRP A 118 16.12 -3.08 5.06
CA TRP A 118 17.11 -3.13 6.14
C TRP A 118 16.79 -2.20 7.31
N MET A 119 15.52 -1.98 7.54
CA MET A 119 15.00 -1.10 8.60
C MET A 119 14.34 -1.85 9.75
N GLN A 120 14.42 -3.18 9.80
CA GLN A 120 13.72 -4.01 10.80
C GLN A 120 14.12 -3.69 12.25
N GLU A 121 15.32 -3.13 12.47
CA GLU A 121 15.75 -2.66 13.78
C GLU A 121 15.12 -1.31 14.16
N LYS A 122 14.56 -0.59 13.19
CA LYS A 122 13.99 0.75 13.39
C LYS A 122 12.47 0.79 13.28
N THR A 123 11.86 -0.06 12.45
CA THR A 123 10.43 -0.06 12.18
C THR A 123 9.92 -1.46 11.82
N GLY A 124 8.62 -1.58 11.50
CA GLY A 124 7.97 -2.83 11.09
C GLY A 124 7.33 -3.60 12.23
N THR A 125 7.61 -3.25 13.47
CA THR A 125 6.97 -3.77 14.70
C THR A 125 6.82 -2.66 15.74
N LEU A 126 5.93 -2.85 16.71
CA LEU A 126 5.70 -1.93 17.83
C LEU A 126 6.50 -2.40 19.06
N ASP A 127 7.83 -2.29 18.97
CA ASP A 127 8.73 -2.63 20.06
C ASP A 127 9.36 -1.38 20.68
N GLU A 128 9.76 -1.47 21.91
CA GLU A 128 10.47 -0.40 22.61
C GLU A 128 11.79 -0.06 21.89
N GLY A 129 12.06 1.21 21.74
CA GLY A 129 13.28 1.71 21.06
C GLY A 129 13.17 1.84 19.54
N LYS A 130 12.06 1.42 18.93
CA LYS A 130 11.79 1.63 17.49
C LYS A 130 11.13 2.97 17.22
N LEU A 131 11.09 3.34 15.95
CA LEU A 131 10.31 4.47 15.47
C LEU A 131 8.83 4.25 15.79
N GLY A 132 8.16 5.28 16.25
CA GLY A 132 6.74 5.25 16.55
C GLY A 132 5.90 5.41 15.27
N ASP A 133 6.00 4.48 14.32
CA ASP A 133 5.18 4.42 13.11
C ASP A 133 3.92 3.62 13.43
N ILE A 134 2.79 4.31 13.62
CA ILE A 134 1.56 3.69 14.12
C ILE A 134 0.38 4.07 13.24
N LEU A 135 -0.34 3.06 12.75
CA LEU A 135 -1.62 3.21 12.08
C LEU A 135 -2.74 2.70 13.00
N VAL A 136 -3.66 3.59 13.38
CA VAL A 136 -4.87 3.24 14.13
C VAL A 136 -6.03 3.15 13.16
N LEU A 137 -6.67 1.99 13.13
CA LEU A 137 -7.81 1.70 12.28
C LEU A 137 -9.06 1.45 13.13
N LYS A 138 -10.20 1.83 12.61
CA LYS A 138 -11.50 1.48 13.19
C LYS A 138 -11.65 -0.03 13.25
N ALA A 139 -11.86 -0.58 14.44
CA ALA A 139 -12.14 -1.99 14.63
C ALA A 139 -13.56 -2.32 14.13
N LYS A 140 -13.68 -3.34 13.29
CA LYS A 140 -14.93 -3.84 12.72
C LYS A 140 -15.25 -5.27 13.16
N ASN A 141 -14.23 -6.00 13.61
CA ASN A 141 -14.32 -7.35 14.15
C ASN A 141 -13.16 -7.60 15.12
N ASP A 142 -13.17 -8.75 15.79
CA ASP A 142 -12.21 -9.11 16.83
C ASP A 142 -10.83 -9.53 16.27
N ASN A 143 -10.74 -9.84 14.96
CA ASN A 143 -9.48 -10.20 14.34
C ASN A 143 -8.77 -8.95 13.78
N PRO A 144 -7.64 -8.51 14.36
CA PRO A 144 -6.93 -7.30 13.93
C PRO A 144 -6.38 -7.40 12.52
N TYR A 145 -5.97 -8.59 12.07
CA TYR A 145 -5.45 -8.81 10.72
C TYR A 145 -6.57 -8.68 9.68
N GLU A 146 -7.75 -9.23 9.96
CA GLU A 146 -8.93 -9.06 9.11
C GLU A 146 -9.42 -7.59 9.10
N ASN A 147 -9.27 -6.85 10.19
CA ASN A 147 -9.54 -5.42 10.19
C ASN A 147 -8.63 -4.67 9.20
N LEU A 148 -7.32 -4.97 9.18
CA LEU A 148 -6.39 -4.34 8.24
C LEU A 148 -6.76 -4.65 6.79
N VAL A 149 -6.90 -5.93 6.43
CA VAL A 149 -7.10 -6.34 5.02
C VAL A 149 -8.45 -5.90 4.45
N ASN A 150 -9.40 -5.56 5.31
CA ASN A 150 -10.70 -5.01 4.93
C ASN A 150 -10.80 -3.49 5.13
N ALA A 151 -9.74 -2.83 5.64
CA ALA A 151 -9.76 -1.39 5.88
C ALA A 151 -9.68 -0.59 4.58
N GLY A 152 -10.25 0.59 4.58
CA GLY A 152 -10.07 1.63 3.57
C GLY A 152 -9.68 2.95 4.20
N MET A 153 -9.46 3.98 3.40
CA MET A 153 -9.09 5.31 3.87
C MET A 153 -10.04 5.88 4.93
N LYS A 154 -11.34 5.58 4.80
CA LYS A 154 -12.38 6.00 5.78
C LYS A 154 -12.27 5.31 7.14
N ASP A 155 -11.49 4.26 7.25
CA ASP A 155 -11.30 3.50 8.49
C ASP A 155 -10.05 3.95 9.26
N ILE A 156 -9.24 4.85 8.69
CA ILE A 156 -8.08 5.43 9.36
C ILE A 156 -8.58 6.42 10.41
N GLU A 157 -8.22 6.19 11.67
CA GLU A 157 -8.53 7.08 12.78
C GLU A 157 -7.33 7.95 13.16
N LEU A 158 -6.12 7.40 13.10
CA LEU A 158 -4.89 8.13 13.40
C LEU A 158 -3.70 7.52 12.66
N LEU A 159 -2.82 8.36 12.15
CA LEU A 159 -1.54 7.98 11.56
C LEU A 159 -0.42 8.76 12.23
N ILE A 160 0.53 8.04 12.81
CA ILE A 160 1.73 8.57 13.45
C ILE A 160 2.94 8.10 12.65
N LEU A 161 3.85 9.00 12.35
CA LEU A 161 5.13 8.74 11.70
C LEU A 161 6.27 9.26 12.57
N GLU A 162 7.21 8.40 12.91
CA GLU A 162 8.33 8.73 13.79
C GLU A 162 7.88 9.39 15.11
N GLY A 163 6.80 8.86 15.72
CA GLY A 163 6.22 9.40 16.92
C GLY A 163 5.44 10.71 16.75
N LYS A 164 5.28 11.23 15.53
CA LYS A 164 4.56 12.47 15.24
C LYS A 164 3.25 12.17 14.55
N PRO A 165 2.09 12.55 15.11
CA PRO A 165 0.81 12.43 14.43
C PRO A 165 0.83 13.26 13.15
N ILE A 166 0.49 12.65 12.00
CA ILE A 166 0.48 13.34 10.71
C ILE A 166 -0.91 13.44 10.08
N TYR A 167 -1.84 12.59 10.51
CA TYR A 167 -3.23 12.58 10.11
C TYR A 167 -4.07 11.92 11.20
N GLY A 168 -5.24 12.46 11.53
CA GLY A 168 -6.11 11.85 12.54
C GLY A 168 -7.42 12.58 12.75
N GLU A 169 -8.35 11.92 13.45
CA GLU A 169 -9.61 12.52 13.86
C GLU A 169 -9.37 13.62 14.90
N ILE A 170 -10.18 14.67 14.86
CA ILE A 170 -10.11 15.80 15.80
C ILE A 170 -10.23 15.36 17.26
N ARG A 171 -10.90 14.24 17.57
CA ARG A 171 -10.96 13.68 18.91
C ARG A 171 -9.59 13.31 19.51
N PHE A 172 -8.53 13.23 18.71
CA PHE A 172 -7.16 12.99 19.16
C PHE A 172 -6.34 14.27 19.37
N LEU A 173 -7.00 15.46 19.37
CA LEU A 173 -6.30 16.74 19.60
C LEU A 173 -5.56 16.84 20.95
N ASP A 174 -5.96 16.07 21.94
CA ASP A 174 -5.25 16.01 23.24
C ASP A 174 -3.77 15.63 23.10
N ILE A 175 -3.41 14.90 22.05
CA ILE A 175 -2.01 14.61 21.68
C ILE A 175 -1.21 15.92 21.48
N PHE A 176 -1.88 16.99 21.02
CA PHE A 176 -1.32 18.33 20.83
C PHE A 176 -1.74 19.31 21.93
N LYS A 177 -2.18 18.84 23.11
CA LYS A 177 -2.68 19.68 24.21
C LYS A 177 -3.93 20.51 23.84
N GLY A 178 -4.76 19.97 22.95
CA GLY A 178 -6.05 20.55 22.55
C GLY A 178 -6.01 21.54 21.37
N GLU A 179 -4.82 21.90 20.85
CA GLU A 179 -4.68 22.83 19.74
C GLU A 179 -3.76 22.29 18.66
N LEU A 180 -4.12 22.50 17.40
CA LEU A 180 -3.25 22.12 16.26
C LEU A 180 -2.00 23.00 16.23
N PRO A 181 -0.80 22.41 16.19
CA PRO A 181 0.42 23.18 16.05
C PRO A 181 0.56 23.82 14.66
N PRO A 182 1.41 24.84 14.49
CA PRO A 182 1.72 25.41 13.19
C PRO A 182 2.12 24.34 12.17
N GLY A 183 1.64 24.47 10.94
CA GLY A 183 1.88 23.52 9.86
C GLY A 183 0.91 22.35 9.79
N TYR A 184 -0.16 22.39 10.60
CA TYR A 184 -1.30 21.48 10.47
C TYR A 184 -2.54 22.24 10.02
N THR A 185 -3.41 21.55 9.30
CA THR A 185 -4.73 22.07 8.89
C THR A 185 -5.83 21.10 9.31
N GLN A 186 -7.00 21.64 9.56
CA GLN A 186 -8.22 20.85 9.72
C GLN A 186 -8.86 20.64 8.36
N ILE A 187 -9.29 19.42 8.10
CA ILE A 187 -9.96 19.03 6.86
C ILE A 187 -11.21 18.20 7.18
N LYS A 188 -12.11 18.15 6.22
CA LYS A 188 -13.31 17.31 6.28
C LYS A 188 -13.11 16.07 5.40
N ALA A 189 -13.24 14.87 5.97
CA ALA A 189 -13.17 13.60 5.26
C ALA A 189 -14.53 12.90 5.35
N GLY A 190 -15.41 13.12 4.38
CA GLY A 190 -16.82 12.77 4.46
C GLY A 190 -17.49 13.54 5.59
N ASN A 191 -18.08 12.83 6.54
CA ASN A 191 -18.73 13.41 7.74
C ASN A 191 -17.79 13.49 8.97
N ARG A 192 -16.50 13.21 8.82
CA ARG A 192 -15.51 13.26 9.91
C ARG A 192 -14.65 14.51 9.80
N GLU A 193 -14.37 15.11 10.94
CA GLU A 193 -13.40 16.18 11.06
C GLU A 193 -12.03 15.59 11.40
N MET A 194 -11.03 15.93 10.60
CA MET A 194 -9.69 15.38 10.67
C MET A 194 -8.68 16.52 10.74
N PHE A 195 -7.53 16.24 11.34
CA PHE A 195 -6.35 17.09 11.17
C PHE A 195 -5.36 16.40 10.21
N VAL A 196 -4.56 17.20 9.53
CA VAL A 196 -3.48 16.71 8.67
C VAL A 196 -2.27 17.65 8.76
N LYS A 197 -1.08 17.08 8.78
CA LYS A 197 0.16 17.84 8.67
C LYS A 197 0.30 18.39 7.26
N GLY A 198 0.50 19.69 7.12
CA GLY A 198 0.53 20.40 5.83
C GLY A 198 -0.82 21.03 5.48
N ASP A 199 -0.92 21.51 4.24
CA ASP A 199 -2.14 22.09 3.65
C ASP A 199 -2.46 21.40 2.31
N PRO A 200 -3.00 20.18 2.34
CA PRO A 200 -3.32 19.45 1.11
C PRO A 200 -4.46 20.09 0.32
N ALA A 201 -5.40 20.77 0.97
CA ALA A 201 -6.49 21.48 0.29
C ALA A 201 -5.95 22.70 -0.48
N GLY A 202 -5.10 23.50 0.15
CA GLY A 202 -4.43 24.62 -0.51
C GLY A 202 -3.55 24.17 -1.68
N LEU A 203 -2.78 23.08 -1.50
CA LEU A 203 -1.99 22.50 -2.58
C LEU A 203 -2.85 22.03 -3.75
N TYR A 204 -3.96 21.33 -3.46
CA TYR A 204 -4.91 20.90 -4.49
C TYR A 204 -5.47 22.10 -5.29
N ASN A 205 -5.90 23.15 -4.60
CA ASN A 205 -6.42 24.35 -5.22
C ASN A 205 -5.36 25.08 -6.06
N LEU A 206 -4.11 25.14 -5.57
CA LEU A 206 -2.99 25.72 -6.33
C LEU A 206 -2.76 24.96 -7.64
N VAL A 207 -2.71 23.62 -7.58
CA VAL A 207 -2.54 22.78 -8.77
C VAL A 207 -3.70 22.98 -9.73
N ARG A 208 -4.95 22.88 -9.25
CA ARG A 208 -6.17 23.09 -10.04
C ARG A 208 -6.18 24.42 -10.78
N ASN A 209 -5.81 25.51 -10.10
CA ASN A 209 -5.76 26.84 -10.70
C ASN A 209 -4.68 26.92 -11.79
N LYS A 210 -3.56 26.23 -11.63
CA LYS A 210 -2.50 26.20 -12.64
C LYS A 210 -2.84 25.37 -13.87
N ILE A 211 -3.51 24.23 -13.71
CA ILE A 211 -3.87 23.34 -14.83
C ILE A 211 -5.17 23.77 -15.53
N GLY A 212 -5.97 24.64 -14.91
CA GLY A 212 -7.17 25.24 -15.52
C GLY A 212 -8.40 24.32 -15.59
N PHE A 213 -8.37 23.12 -14.98
CA PHE A 213 -9.52 22.22 -14.92
C PHE A 213 -9.63 21.52 -13.56
N LYS A 214 -10.86 21.10 -13.23
CA LYS A 214 -11.13 20.31 -12.02
C LYS A 214 -10.93 18.81 -12.34
N LYS A 215 -10.13 18.11 -11.54
CA LYS A 215 -10.02 16.67 -11.60
C LYS A 215 -10.41 16.09 -10.24
N LYS A 216 -11.39 15.19 -10.24
CA LYS A 216 -11.70 14.40 -9.04
C LYS A 216 -10.54 13.43 -8.79
N LEU A 217 -10.02 13.42 -7.57
CA LEU A 217 -8.94 12.56 -7.16
C LEU A 217 -9.47 11.60 -6.11
N ASP A 218 -10.01 10.47 -6.56
CA ASP A 218 -10.71 9.48 -5.70
C ASP A 218 -9.82 8.88 -4.61
N TYR A 219 -8.50 9.08 -4.71
CA TYR A 219 -7.53 8.64 -3.70
C TYR A 219 -7.29 9.66 -2.57
N LEU A 220 -7.82 10.87 -2.69
CA LEU A 220 -7.73 11.83 -1.58
C LEU A 220 -8.75 11.49 -0.51
N PRO A 221 -8.36 11.50 0.78
CA PRO A 221 -9.28 11.21 1.88
C PRO A 221 -10.26 12.35 2.19
N PHE A 222 -10.17 13.48 1.48
CA PHE A 222 -11.00 14.66 1.68
C PHE A 222 -11.52 15.17 0.32
N GLU A 223 -12.70 15.79 0.33
CA GLU A 223 -13.22 16.56 -0.80
C GLU A 223 -12.92 18.04 -0.53
N PRO A 224 -12.23 18.75 -1.44
CA PRO A 224 -12.08 20.19 -1.34
C PRO A 224 -13.46 20.85 -1.39
N GLU A 225 -13.75 21.79 -0.50
CA GLU A 225 -15.08 22.41 -0.32
C GLU A 225 -15.71 23.06 -1.58
N ASP A 226 -14.96 23.21 -2.68
CA ASP A 226 -15.41 23.76 -3.95
C ASP A 226 -15.55 22.74 -5.09
N ALA A 227 -15.58 21.47 -4.83
CA ALA A 227 -15.84 20.47 -5.85
C ALA A 227 -17.34 20.36 -6.16
N ALA A 228 -17.92 21.39 -6.77
CA ALA A 228 -19.19 21.23 -7.47
C ALA A 228 -19.00 20.16 -8.55
N GLU A 229 -19.83 19.13 -8.51
CA GLU A 229 -19.78 18.04 -9.48
C GLU A 229 -19.86 18.61 -10.91
N PRO A 230 -19.01 18.14 -11.84
CA PRO A 230 -19.27 18.36 -13.25
C PRO A 230 -20.51 17.55 -13.63
N GLU A 231 -21.52 18.19 -14.15
CA GLU A 231 -22.78 17.59 -14.60
C GLU A 231 -22.61 16.64 -15.77
N ASP A 232 -21.56 16.06 -16.13
CA ASP A 232 -21.39 15.05 -17.18
C ASP A 232 -20.02 14.36 -17.09
N ALA A 233 -19.80 13.56 -16.05
CA ALA A 233 -18.80 12.53 -16.12
C ALA A 233 -19.51 11.16 -16.11
N ALA A 234 -19.62 10.55 -17.28
CA ALA A 234 -20.02 9.17 -17.41
C ALA A 234 -19.24 8.33 -16.40
N LYS A 235 -19.95 7.65 -15.49
CA LYS A 235 -19.35 6.67 -14.59
C LYS A 235 -18.55 5.70 -15.46
N PRO A 236 -17.29 5.42 -15.16
CA PRO A 236 -16.65 4.28 -15.76
C PRO A 236 -17.48 3.06 -15.32
N GLU A 237 -18.14 2.43 -16.29
CA GLU A 237 -18.76 1.13 -16.08
C GLU A 237 -17.72 0.24 -15.40
N ASP A 238 -18.16 -0.50 -14.40
CA ASP A 238 -17.35 -1.49 -13.70
C ASP A 238 -16.54 -2.28 -14.71
N ALA A 239 -15.23 -2.05 -14.75
CA ALA A 239 -14.33 -2.81 -15.58
C ALA A 239 -14.30 -4.24 -15.01
N ALA A 240 -15.28 -5.02 -15.44
CA ALA A 240 -15.31 -6.44 -15.20
C ALA A 240 -14.04 -7.01 -15.82
N LEU A 241 -13.15 -7.53 -14.98
CA LEU A 241 -11.95 -8.24 -15.42
C LEU A 241 -12.41 -9.36 -16.37
N PRO A 242 -11.86 -9.46 -17.59
CA PRO A 242 -12.23 -10.50 -18.53
C PRO A 242 -11.97 -11.87 -17.91
N ALA A 243 -12.97 -12.75 -17.99
CA ALA A 243 -12.82 -14.14 -17.63
C ALA A 243 -11.78 -14.76 -18.57
N GLN A 244 -10.64 -15.17 -18.04
CA GLN A 244 -9.64 -15.92 -18.81
C GLN A 244 -9.60 -17.36 -18.35
N GLU A 245 -9.77 -18.24 -19.34
CA GLU A 245 -9.44 -19.66 -19.20
C GLU A 245 -7.94 -19.82 -18.93
N VAL A 246 -7.64 -20.43 -17.82
CA VAL A 246 -6.27 -20.84 -17.46
C VAL A 246 -5.93 -22.07 -18.29
N LYS A 247 -5.05 -21.92 -19.26
CA LYS A 247 -4.36 -23.02 -19.91
C LYS A 247 -3.03 -23.33 -19.21
#